data_ae242fafa14d03c30e60211aac9c593d
#
_entry.id   ae242fafa14d03c30e60211aac9c593d
#
_cell.length_a   1.000
_cell.length_b   1.000
_cell.length_c   1.000
_cell.angle_alpha   90.00
_cell.angle_beta   90.00
_cell.angle_gamma   90.00
#
_symmetry.space_group_name_H-M   'P 1'
#
loop_
_entity.id
_entity.type
_entity.pdbx_description
1 polymer ?
#
loop_
_entity_poly.entity_id
_entity_poly.type
_entity_poly.pdbx_seq_one_letter_code
_entity_poly.pdbx_strand_id
1 'polypeptide(L)'
;LIFVVMAALAISFGFYFRTQLQEGVQNEMASEAKKLSAESLFSASLPDVQGQNQAISQWQGKVMVVNFWATWCTPCQEEIPEFIESQNKFHDQGLVYLGIALDQANKVKMFSEEFGINYPILVGGLNAWSLAEATGNRMSVLPYTVVINRSGAIVETYVGRVNLKKLEKLVIPLLKEQPQTQPAT
;
A
#
# COMPACT_ATOMS: atom_id res chain seq x y z
N LEU A 1 50.84 -12.81 32.58
CA LEU A 1 49.49 -13.44 32.57
C LEU A 1 48.38 -12.36 32.52
N ILE A 2 48.42 -11.37 33.42
CA ILE A 2 47.37 -10.32 33.55
C ILE A 2 47.22 -9.51 32.27
N PHE A 3 48.31 -9.11 31.61
CA PHE A 3 48.26 -8.33 30.34
C PHE A 3 47.64 -9.09 29.19
N VAL A 4 47.84 -10.42 29.11
CA VAL A 4 47.25 -11.27 28.06
C VAL A 4 45.72 -11.38 28.28
N VAL A 5 45.27 -11.54 29.53
CA VAL A 5 43.85 -11.59 29.88
C VAL A 5 43.17 -10.26 29.58
N MET A 6 43.77 -9.13 29.92
CA MET A 6 43.22 -7.80 29.63
C MET A 6 43.11 -7.53 28.15
N ALA A 7 44.12 -7.92 27.34
CA ALA A 7 44.09 -7.79 25.88
C ALA A 7 42.98 -8.66 25.27
N ALA A 8 42.81 -9.89 25.72
CA ALA A 8 41.75 -10.79 25.27
C ALA A 8 40.32 -10.25 25.56
N LEU A 9 40.13 -9.69 26.78
CA LEU A 9 38.88 -9.06 27.17
C LEU A 9 38.56 -7.81 26.33
N ALA A 10 39.55 -6.96 26.03
CA ALA A 10 39.38 -5.78 25.22
C ALA A 10 39.01 -6.14 23.75
N ILE A 11 39.64 -7.18 23.20
CA ILE A 11 39.35 -7.66 21.84
C ILE A 11 37.92 -8.27 21.81
N SER A 12 37.57 -9.07 22.80
CA SER A 12 36.23 -9.66 22.88
C SER A 12 35.14 -8.61 23.05
N PHE A 13 35.37 -7.58 23.87
CA PHE A 13 34.47 -6.46 24.06
C PHE A 13 34.33 -5.62 22.78
N GLY A 14 35.43 -5.33 22.11
CA GLY A 14 35.40 -4.61 20.83
C GLY A 14 34.65 -5.37 19.73
N PHE A 15 34.84 -6.69 19.66
CA PHE A 15 34.10 -7.55 18.73
C PHE A 15 32.61 -7.60 19.06
N TYR A 16 32.24 -7.78 20.32
CA TYR A 16 30.86 -7.78 20.79
C TYR A 16 30.16 -6.44 20.50
N PHE A 17 30.83 -5.32 20.80
CA PHE A 17 30.28 -4.00 20.53
C PHE A 17 30.11 -3.71 19.03
N ARG A 18 31.04 -4.17 18.20
CA ARG A 18 30.95 -4.06 16.76
C ARG A 18 29.80 -4.87 16.18
N THR A 19 29.54 -6.09 16.68
CA THR A 19 28.40 -6.91 16.22
C THR A 19 27.07 -6.27 16.59
N GLN A 20 26.94 -5.72 17.80
CA GLN A 20 25.73 -5.02 18.24
C GLN A 20 25.44 -3.76 17.41
N LEU A 21 26.48 -2.98 17.04
CA LEU A 21 26.32 -1.83 16.17
C LEU A 21 25.90 -2.24 14.76
N GLN A 22 26.47 -3.32 14.20
CA GLN A 22 26.09 -3.82 12.89
C GLN A 22 24.68 -4.36 12.83
N GLU A 23 24.23 -5.08 13.86
CA GLU A 23 22.86 -5.58 13.97
C GLU A 23 21.85 -4.41 14.09
N GLY A 24 22.18 -3.37 14.85
CA GLY A 24 21.37 -2.16 14.95
C GLY A 24 21.20 -1.45 13.61
N VAL A 25 22.30 -1.20 12.91
CA VAL A 25 22.29 -0.55 11.58
C VAL A 25 21.58 -1.42 10.53
N GLN A 26 21.80 -2.73 10.53
CA GLN A 26 21.12 -3.63 9.61
C GLN A 26 19.63 -3.72 9.88
N ASN A 27 19.20 -3.72 11.14
CA ASN A 27 17.79 -3.71 11.51
C ASN A 27 17.11 -2.38 11.13
N GLU A 28 17.81 -1.27 11.28
CA GLU A 28 17.31 0.05 10.89
C GLU A 28 17.20 0.15 9.36
N MET A 29 18.23 -0.25 8.61
CA MET A 29 18.20 -0.32 7.16
C MET A 29 17.16 -1.31 6.61
N ALA A 30 16.99 -2.47 7.26
CA ALA A 30 15.95 -3.45 6.92
C ALA A 30 14.54 -2.93 7.25
N SER A 31 14.39 -2.15 8.33
CA SER A 31 13.16 -1.47 8.71
C SER A 31 12.81 -0.35 7.72
N GLU A 32 13.77 0.44 7.27
CA GLU A 32 13.58 1.45 6.23
C GLU A 32 13.32 0.82 4.85
N ALA A 33 14.06 -0.23 4.48
CA ALA A 33 13.83 -0.96 3.24
C ALA A 33 12.48 -1.71 3.23
N LYS A 34 11.95 -2.06 4.39
CA LYS A 34 10.62 -2.69 4.56
C LYS A 34 9.49 -1.66 4.65
N LYS A 35 9.80 -0.40 4.86
CA LYS A 35 8.81 0.67 4.88
C LYS A 35 8.47 1.06 3.44
N LEU A 36 7.65 0.23 2.79
CA LEU A 36 7.02 0.61 1.52
C LEU A 36 6.34 1.97 1.72
N SER A 37 6.72 2.95 0.92
CA SER A 37 6.18 4.29 1.06
C SER A 37 5.00 4.48 0.14
N ALA A 38 3.89 5.00 0.67
CA ALA A 38 2.78 5.47 -0.14
C ALA A 38 3.04 6.87 -0.75
N GLU A 39 4.20 7.46 -0.52
CA GLU A 39 4.56 8.80 -1.00
C GLU A 39 4.46 8.92 -2.52
N SER A 40 4.92 7.90 -3.26
CA SER A 40 4.79 7.85 -4.72
C SER A 40 3.34 7.85 -5.18
N LEU A 41 2.44 7.19 -4.43
CA LEU A 41 1.00 7.24 -4.70
C LEU A 41 0.45 8.63 -4.43
N PHE A 42 0.71 9.20 -3.26
CA PHE A 42 0.16 10.50 -2.88
C PHE A 42 0.68 11.67 -3.72
N SER A 43 1.88 11.56 -4.29
CA SER A 43 2.42 12.54 -5.24
C SER A 43 1.88 12.40 -6.66
N ALA A 44 1.20 11.30 -6.97
CA ALA A 44 0.67 11.04 -8.30
C ALA A 44 -0.70 11.69 -8.52
N SER A 45 -0.93 12.07 -9.78
CA SER A 45 -2.23 12.48 -10.30
C SER A 45 -2.52 11.68 -11.57
N LEU A 46 -3.69 11.05 -11.63
CA LEU A 46 -4.11 10.23 -12.75
C LEU A 46 -5.51 10.65 -13.23
N PRO A 47 -5.83 10.53 -14.51
CA PRO A 47 -7.18 10.77 -15.00
C PRO A 47 -8.17 9.73 -14.44
N ASP A 48 -9.37 10.16 -14.11
CA ASP A 48 -10.51 9.29 -13.87
C ASP A 48 -11.12 8.77 -15.20
N VAL A 49 -12.20 8.01 -15.11
CA VAL A 49 -12.89 7.46 -16.30
C VAL A 49 -13.59 8.52 -17.15
N GLN A 50 -13.71 9.77 -16.68
CA GLN A 50 -14.17 10.93 -17.44
C GLN A 50 -13.00 11.74 -18.02
N GLY A 51 -11.75 11.37 -17.76
CA GLY A 51 -10.55 12.06 -18.21
C GLY A 51 -10.13 13.25 -17.34
N GLN A 52 -10.75 13.44 -16.17
CA GLN A 52 -10.39 14.50 -15.22
C GLN A 52 -9.25 14.04 -14.32
N ASN A 53 -8.19 14.83 -14.24
CA ASN A 53 -7.06 14.51 -13.36
C ASN A 53 -7.45 14.59 -11.89
N GLN A 54 -7.19 13.51 -11.17
CA GLN A 54 -7.44 13.34 -9.74
C GLN A 54 -6.12 13.16 -9.01
N ALA A 55 -5.80 14.05 -8.09
CA ALA A 55 -4.65 13.88 -7.20
C ALA A 55 -4.96 12.81 -6.17
N ILE A 56 -4.12 11.78 -6.05
CA ILE A 56 -4.37 10.68 -5.10
C ILE A 56 -4.30 11.18 -3.65
N SER A 57 -3.56 12.26 -3.40
CA SER A 57 -3.48 12.92 -2.08
C SER A 57 -4.82 13.40 -1.51
N GLN A 58 -5.86 13.60 -2.35
CA GLN A 58 -7.20 13.99 -1.87
C GLN A 58 -7.83 12.97 -0.92
N TRP A 59 -7.40 11.71 -0.95
CA TRP A 59 -7.86 10.64 -0.07
C TRP A 59 -6.93 10.41 1.14
N GLN A 60 -5.87 11.20 1.27
CA GLN A 60 -4.98 11.10 2.44
C GLN A 60 -5.74 11.35 3.75
N GLY A 61 -5.38 10.64 4.81
CA GLY A 61 -6.13 10.66 6.08
C GLY A 61 -7.28 9.67 6.17
N LYS A 62 -7.62 8.99 5.07
CA LYS A 62 -8.56 7.86 5.04
C LYS A 62 -7.81 6.54 5.18
N VAL A 63 -8.52 5.48 5.56
CA VAL A 63 -8.04 4.12 5.35
C VAL A 63 -8.28 3.78 3.90
N MET A 64 -7.22 3.46 3.15
CA MET A 64 -7.31 3.23 1.72
C MET A 64 -6.99 1.78 1.36
N VAL A 65 -7.76 1.23 0.43
CA VAL A 65 -7.47 -0.02 -0.26
C VAL A 65 -7.25 0.32 -1.72
N VAL A 66 -5.98 0.42 -2.12
CA VAL A 66 -5.59 0.74 -3.49
C VAL A 66 -5.39 -0.56 -4.25
N ASN A 67 -6.20 -0.78 -5.28
CA ASN A 67 -6.17 -1.99 -6.10
C ASN A 67 -5.70 -1.67 -7.52
N PHE A 68 -4.61 -2.30 -7.93
CA PHE A 68 -4.11 -2.26 -9.30
C PHE A 68 -4.72 -3.43 -10.08
N TRP A 69 -5.43 -3.12 -11.16
CA TRP A 69 -6.24 -4.09 -11.88
C TRP A 69 -6.34 -3.79 -13.39
N ALA A 70 -6.95 -4.69 -14.15
CA ALA A 70 -7.26 -4.48 -15.56
C ALA A 70 -8.54 -5.21 -15.96
N THR A 71 -9.22 -4.72 -17.02
CA THR A 71 -10.48 -5.32 -17.49
C THR A 71 -10.32 -6.73 -18.05
N TRP A 72 -9.15 -7.10 -18.53
CA TRP A 72 -8.80 -8.43 -19.04
C TRP A 72 -8.28 -9.40 -17.98
N CYS A 73 -8.15 -8.95 -16.73
CA CYS A 73 -7.61 -9.75 -15.62
C CYS A 73 -8.74 -10.49 -14.89
N THR A 74 -8.95 -11.76 -15.18
CA THR A 74 -10.03 -12.57 -14.59
C THR A 74 -10.04 -12.55 -13.05
N PRO A 75 -8.91 -12.80 -12.33
CA PRO A 75 -8.94 -12.73 -10.87
C PRO A 75 -9.23 -11.32 -10.33
N CYS A 76 -8.95 -10.24 -11.11
CA CYS A 76 -9.35 -8.90 -10.74
C CYS A 76 -10.88 -8.73 -10.80
N GLN A 77 -11.50 -9.26 -11.86
CA GLN A 77 -12.97 -9.21 -12.01
C GLN A 77 -13.70 -9.93 -10.88
N GLU A 78 -13.11 -11.02 -10.38
CA GLU A 78 -13.70 -11.84 -9.30
C GLU A 78 -13.70 -11.14 -7.93
N GLU A 79 -12.78 -10.22 -7.67
CA GLU A 79 -12.72 -9.51 -6.36
C GLU A 79 -13.52 -8.21 -6.34
N ILE A 80 -13.83 -7.62 -7.50
CA ILE A 80 -14.55 -6.33 -7.61
C ILE A 80 -15.91 -6.34 -6.89
N PRO A 81 -16.78 -7.35 -7.02
CA PRO A 81 -18.05 -7.39 -6.30
C PRO A 81 -17.86 -7.36 -4.77
N GLU A 82 -16.83 -8.02 -4.26
CA GLU A 82 -16.49 -8.02 -2.83
C GLU A 82 -16.03 -6.61 -2.38
N PHE A 83 -15.30 -5.88 -3.21
CA PHE A 83 -14.87 -4.51 -2.92
C PHE A 83 -16.05 -3.52 -2.94
N ILE A 84 -17.00 -3.68 -3.86
CA ILE A 84 -18.24 -2.90 -3.91
C ILE A 84 -19.03 -3.07 -2.61
N GLU A 85 -19.19 -4.31 -2.14
CA GLU A 85 -19.88 -4.61 -0.88
C GLU A 85 -19.17 -3.95 0.32
N SER A 86 -17.86 -4.11 0.40
CA SER A 86 -17.04 -3.56 1.49
C SER A 86 -17.02 -2.02 1.47
N GLN A 87 -16.95 -1.40 0.28
CA GLN A 87 -17.06 0.05 0.13
C GLN A 87 -18.40 0.56 0.67
N ASN A 88 -19.52 -0.07 0.30
CA ASN A 88 -20.84 0.29 0.81
C ASN A 88 -20.91 0.19 2.34
N LYS A 89 -20.33 -0.85 2.90
CA LYS A 89 -20.40 -1.14 4.34
C LYS A 89 -19.55 -0.18 5.20
N PHE A 90 -18.44 0.30 4.70
CA PHE A 90 -17.46 1.01 5.50
C PHE A 90 -17.13 2.44 5.02
N HIS A 91 -17.73 2.89 3.91
CA HIS A 91 -17.47 4.24 3.37
C HIS A 91 -17.65 5.34 4.43
N ASP A 92 -18.78 5.31 5.15
CA ASP A 92 -19.10 6.32 6.17
C ASP A 92 -18.16 6.26 7.39
N GLN A 93 -17.41 5.17 7.55
CA GLN A 93 -16.38 5.01 8.58
C GLN A 93 -15.01 5.49 8.11
N GLY A 94 -14.91 5.98 6.88
CA GLY A 94 -13.70 6.54 6.29
C GLY A 94 -12.83 5.53 5.56
N LEU A 95 -13.40 4.42 5.06
CA LEU A 95 -12.77 3.56 4.08
C LEU A 95 -12.93 4.14 2.67
N VAL A 96 -11.86 4.05 1.89
CA VAL A 96 -11.87 4.35 0.46
C VAL A 96 -11.19 3.22 -0.29
N TYR A 97 -11.94 2.55 -1.17
CA TYR A 97 -11.33 1.77 -2.24
C TYR A 97 -10.93 2.71 -3.38
N LEU A 98 -9.76 2.50 -3.96
CA LEU A 98 -9.25 3.23 -5.11
C LEU A 98 -8.77 2.22 -6.15
N GLY A 99 -9.48 2.10 -7.26
CA GLY A 99 -9.06 1.26 -8.38
C GLY A 99 -8.11 2.03 -9.29
N ILE A 100 -6.89 1.52 -9.50
CA ILE A 100 -5.95 2.07 -10.50
C ILE A 100 -5.87 1.07 -11.67
N ALA A 101 -6.48 1.44 -12.79
CA ALA A 101 -6.60 0.56 -13.94
C ALA A 101 -5.38 0.65 -14.87
N LEU A 102 -4.82 -0.52 -15.21
CA LEU A 102 -3.76 -0.70 -16.18
C LEU A 102 -4.34 -1.07 -17.56
N ASP A 103 -5.27 -0.26 -18.04
CA ASP A 103 -5.99 -0.51 -19.28
C ASP A 103 -6.40 0.80 -19.97
N GLN A 104 -7.08 0.70 -21.10
CA GLN A 104 -7.59 1.84 -21.86
C GLN A 104 -8.84 2.43 -21.21
N ALA A 105 -8.92 3.77 -21.17
CA ALA A 105 -9.98 4.50 -20.48
C ALA A 105 -11.40 4.10 -20.92
N ASN A 106 -11.63 3.90 -22.23
CA ASN A 106 -12.92 3.49 -22.76
C ASN A 106 -13.36 2.11 -22.26
N LYS A 107 -12.43 1.14 -22.18
CA LYS A 107 -12.70 -0.19 -21.66
C LYS A 107 -12.99 -0.14 -20.16
N VAL A 108 -12.18 0.61 -19.41
CA VAL A 108 -12.35 0.79 -17.96
C VAL A 108 -13.70 1.43 -17.66
N LYS A 109 -14.09 2.47 -18.40
CA LYS A 109 -15.38 3.13 -18.24
C LYS A 109 -16.55 2.17 -18.47
N MET A 110 -16.58 1.46 -19.60
CA MET A 110 -17.64 0.49 -19.93
C MET A 110 -17.73 -0.59 -18.86
N PHE A 111 -16.58 -1.13 -18.45
CA PHE A 111 -16.51 -2.16 -17.43
C PHE A 111 -17.04 -1.65 -16.07
N SER A 112 -16.62 -0.44 -15.65
CA SER A 112 -17.05 0.13 -14.37
C SER A 112 -18.56 0.39 -14.30
N GLU A 113 -19.17 0.81 -15.43
CA GLU A 113 -20.60 0.99 -15.57
C GLU A 113 -21.35 -0.35 -15.53
N GLU A 114 -20.85 -1.37 -16.26
CA GLU A 114 -21.42 -2.71 -16.30
C GLU A 114 -21.41 -3.42 -14.92
N PHE A 115 -20.30 -3.32 -14.21
CA PHE A 115 -20.14 -3.95 -12.89
C PHE A 115 -20.70 -3.10 -11.74
N GLY A 116 -21.13 -1.87 -12.01
CA GLY A 116 -21.68 -0.97 -10.99
C GLY A 116 -20.63 -0.59 -9.92
N ILE A 117 -19.38 -0.36 -10.33
CA ILE A 117 -18.30 -0.01 -9.39
C ILE A 117 -18.63 1.32 -8.72
N ASN A 118 -18.67 1.34 -7.39
CA ASN A 118 -19.14 2.44 -6.55
C ASN A 118 -18.03 3.19 -5.82
N TYR A 119 -16.78 2.96 -6.21
CA TYR A 119 -15.60 3.63 -5.66
C TYR A 119 -14.77 4.30 -6.78
N PRO A 120 -13.90 5.28 -6.44
CA PRO A 120 -13.06 5.98 -7.41
C PRO A 120 -12.22 5.03 -8.26
N ILE A 121 -12.20 5.28 -9.57
CA ILE A 121 -11.35 4.56 -10.53
C ILE A 121 -10.49 5.58 -11.26
N LEU A 122 -9.19 5.35 -11.25
CA LEU A 122 -8.20 6.11 -12.00
C LEU A 122 -7.62 5.24 -13.11
N VAL A 123 -7.35 5.86 -14.24
CA VAL A 123 -6.81 5.19 -15.43
C VAL A 123 -5.32 5.53 -15.56
N GLY A 124 -4.47 4.63 -15.11
CA GLY A 124 -3.03 4.84 -15.10
C GLY A 124 -2.33 4.34 -16.36
N GLY A 125 -2.97 3.45 -17.12
CA GLY A 125 -2.32 2.82 -18.27
C GLY A 125 -0.97 2.21 -17.90
N LEU A 126 0.05 2.39 -18.74
CA LEU A 126 1.40 1.90 -18.48
C LEU A 126 2.08 2.59 -17.29
N ASN A 127 1.73 3.84 -16.99
CA ASN A 127 2.32 4.57 -15.85
C ASN A 127 1.91 3.97 -14.50
N ALA A 128 0.79 3.26 -14.44
CA ALA A 128 0.36 2.59 -13.21
C ALA A 128 1.31 1.46 -12.77
N TRP A 129 2.07 0.86 -13.70
CA TRP A 129 3.07 -0.14 -13.34
C TRP A 129 4.14 0.43 -12.43
N SER A 130 4.67 1.63 -12.74
CA SER A 130 5.67 2.29 -11.91
C SER A 130 5.14 2.61 -10.50
N LEU A 131 3.86 2.99 -10.39
CA LEU A 131 3.22 3.21 -9.10
C LEU A 131 3.05 1.91 -8.31
N ALA A 132 2.63 0.83 -8.98
CA ALA A 132 2.51 -0.48 -8.35
C ALA A 132 3.88 -0.99 -7.87
N GLU A 133 4.93 -0.83 -8.68
CA GLU A 133 6.30 -1.21 -8.34
C GLU A 133 6.83 -0.42 -7.14
N ALA A 134 6.61 0.89 -7.11
CA ALA A 134 7.00 1.76 -6.00
C ALA A 134 6.34 1.37 -4.67
N THR A 135 5.18 0.72 -4.71
CA THR A 135 4.47 0.19 -3.54
C THR A 135 4.76 -1.29 -3.25
N GLY A 136 5.65 -1.93 -4.02
CA GLY A 136 6.15 -3.28 -3.75
C GLY A 136 5.79 -4.37 -4.76
N ASN A 137 5.08 -4.07 -5.85
CA ASN A 137 4.75 -5.04 -6.91
C ASN A 137 5.93 -5.28 -7.85
N ARG A 138 7.00 -5.87 -7.35
CA ARG A 138 8.24 -6.11 -8.13
C ARG A 138 8.08 -7.14 -9.24
N MET A 139 7.03 -7.95 -9.20
CA MET A 139 6.78 -9.01 -10.18
C MET A 139 5.80 -8.60 -11.27
N SER A 140 5.28 -7.36 -11.24
CA SER A 140 4.28 -6.85 -12.18
C SER A 140 3.07 -7.79 -12.35
N VAL A 141 2.52 -8.29 -11.23
CA VAL A 141 1.38 -9.22 -11.19
C VAL A 141 0.09 -8.45 -10.90
N LEU A 142 -1.01 -8.85 -11.51
CA LEU A 142 -2.37 -8.35 -11.22
C LEU A 142 -3.27 -9.50 -10.73
N PRO A 143 -4.25 -9.22 -9.85
CA PRO A 143 -4.39 -7.95 -9.13
C PRO A 143 -3.29 -7.74 -8.11
N TYR A 144 -3.05 -6.49 -7.76
CA TYR A 144 -2.16 -6.13 -6.67
C TYR A 144 -2.85 -5.11 -5.78
N THR A 145 -2.91 -5.40 -4.48
CA THR A 145 -3.65 -4.55 -3.52
C THR A 145 -2.73 -4.02 -2.44
N VAL A 146 -2.83 -2.74 -2.16
CA VAL A 146 -2.09 -2.02 -1.12
C VAL A 146 -3.07 -1.48 -0.09
N VAL A 147 -2.87 -1.77 1.18
CA VAL A 147 -3.67 -1.20 2.29
C VAL A 147 -2.86 -0.11 2.98
N ILE A 148 -3.46 1.07 3.08
CA ILE A 148 -2.83 2.27 3.64
C ILE A 148 -3.68 2.75 4.81
N ASN A 149 -3.05 3.01 5.96
CA ASN A 149 -3.73 3.55 7.14
C ASN A 149 -3.90 5.08 7.06
N ARG A 150 -4.58 5.67 8.05
CA ARG A 150 -4.85 7.11 8.10
C ARG A 150 -3.59 7.99 8.16
N SER A 151 -2.47 7.45 8.67
CA SER A 151 -1.18 8.19 8.68
C SER A 151 -0.46 8.19 7.33
N GLY A 152 -1.00 7.47 6.32
CA GLY A 152 -0.37 7.31 5.00
C GLY A 152 0.67 6.19 4.94
N ALA A 153 0.77 5.36 5.98
CA ALA A 153 1.69 4.22 5.96
C ALA A 153 1.05 3.01 5.26
N ILE A 154 1.81 2.33 4.40
CA ILE A 154 1.43 1.03 3.86
C ILE A 154 1.52 0.00 5.00
N VAL A 155 0.40 -0.63 5.33
CA VAL A 155 0.31 -1.61 6.41
C VAL A 155 0.32 -3.05 5.91
N GLU A 156 -0.11 -3.28 4.66
CA GLU A 156 -0.11 -4.60 4.04
C GLU A 156 -0.19 -4.50 2.52
N THR A 157 0.31 -5.54 1.84
CA THR A 157 0.19 -5.68 0.39
C THR A 157 -0.19 -7.11 0.02
N TYR A 158 -0.97 -7.26 -1.04
CA TYR A 158 -1.41 -8.56 -1.54
C TYR A 158 -1.09 -8.67 -3.03
N VAL A 159 -0.43 -9.76 -3.40
CA VAL A 159 -0.19 -10.15 -4.80
C VAL A 159 -1.21 -11.23 -5.17
N GLY A 160 -1.94 -11.03 -6.26
CA GLY A 160 -3.06 -11.88 -6.64
C GLY A 160 -4.35 -11.54 -5.89
N ARG A 161 -5.42 -12.28 -6.17
CA ARG A 161 -6.74 -12.05 -5.58
C ARG A 161 -6.71 -12.07 -4.06
N VAL A 162 -7.27 -11.04 -3.44
CA VAL A 162 -7.41 -10.95 -1.99
C VAL A 162 -8.80 -11.42 -1.55
N ASN A 163 -8.84 -12.22 -0.48
CA ASN A 163 -10.10 -12.65 0.12
C ASN A 163 -10.67 -11.52 1.01
N LEU A 164 -11.95 -11.16 0.79
CA LEU A 164 -12.62 -10.07 1.52
C LEU A 164 -12.54 -10.24 3.05
N LYS A 165 -12.77 -11.45 3.58
CA LYS A 165 -12.72 -11.68 5.03
C LYS A 165 -11.33 -11.38 5.62
N LYS A 166 -10.27 -11.72 4.87
CA LYS A 166 -8.89 -11.41 5.26
C LYS A 166 -8.64 -9.90 5.22
N LEU A 167 -9.14 -9.22 4.18
CA LEU A 167 -9.02 -7.78 4.02
C LEU A 167 -9.80 -7.02 5.11
N GLU A 168 -11.06 -7.37 5.35
CA GLU A 168 -11.89 -6.76 6.40
C GLU A 168 -11.28 -6.94 7.81
N LYS A 169 -10.70 -8.12 8.10
CA LYS A 169 -10.01 -8.36 9.36
C LYS A 169 -8.86 -7.38 9.62
N LEU A 170 -8.20 -6.94 8.56
CA LEU A 170 -7.14 -5.93 8.64
C LEU A 170 -7.72 -4.51 8.70
N VAL A 171 -8.70 -4.20 7.85
CA VAL A 171 -9.25 -2.85 7.68
C VAL A 171 -10.09 -2.40 8.88
N ILE A 172 -10.91 -3.27 9.47
CA ILE A 172 -11.81 -2.91 10.56
C ILE A 172 -11.08 -2.31 11.78
N PRO A 173 -9.96 -2.84 12.27
CA PRO A 173 -9.16 -2.19 13.32
C PRO A 173 -8.67 -0.79 12.93
N LEU A 174 -8.17 -0.63 11.69
CA LEU A 174 -7.65 0.65 11.19
C LEU A 174 -8.73 1.74 11.12
N LEU A 175 -9.98 1.36 10.84
CA LEU A 175 -11.11 2.29 10.82
C LEU A 175 -11.48 2.81 12.21
N LYS A 176 -11.19 2.04 13.27
CA LYS A 176 -11.43 2.42 14.67
C LYS A 176 -10.33 3.31 15.24
N GLU A 177 -9.15 3.34 14.62
CA GLU A 177 -8.07 4.23 15.02
C GLU A 177 -8.48 5.68 14.74
N GLN A 178 -8.34 6.54 15.77
CA GLN A 178 -8.58 7.97 15.59
C GLN A 178 -7.51 8.57 14.68
N PRO A 179 -7.84 9.59 13.84
CA PRO A 179 -6.84 10.32 13.10
C PRO A 179 -5.80 10.86 14.09
N GLN A 180 -4.54 10.51 13.90
CA GLN A 180 -3.48 11.12 14.69
C GLN A 180 -3.42 12.59 14.29
N THR A 181 -3.85 13.48 15.20
CA THR A 181 -3.64 14.93 15.05
C THR A 181 -2.13 15.13 15.04
N GLN A 182 -1.56 15.41 13.85
CA GLN A 182 -0.19 15.93 13.80
C GLN A 182 -0.15 17.20 14.64
N PRO A 183 0.78 17.34 15.59
CA PRO A 183 0.98 18.62 16.25
C PRO A 183 1.37 19.64 15.17
N ALA A 184 0.63 20.75 15.12
CA ALA A 184 0.96 21.87 14.26
C ALA A 184 2.39 22.34 14.59
N THR A 185 3.30 22.22 13.61
CA THR A 185 4.65 22.77 13.67
C THR A 185 4.62 24.26 13.35
#